data_7817eec8aa3935251fc3794ab34e6912
#
_entry.id   7817eec8aa3935251fc3794ab34e6912
#
_cell.length_a   1.000
_cell.length_b   1.000
_cell.length_c   1.000
_cell.angle_alpha   90.00
_cell.angle_beta   90.00
_cell.angle_gamma   90.00
#
_symmetry.space_group_name_H-M   'P 1'
#
loop_
_entity.id
_entity.type
_entity.pdbx_description
1 polymer ?
#
loop_
_entity_poly.entity_id
_entity_poly.type
_entity_poly.pdbx_seq_one_letter_code
_entity_poly.pdbx_strand_id
1 'polypeptide(L)'
;EGRKMVEAARKYDRIVQHGTQCRSSHNIIEGIEKLHEGVIGDVYFARGIAYKIRGNLGKHAPRPVPAGLDWNAWCGPAPVHEFSNFQHRRWHWIWDYGNGEIGNQGVHQMDILRWGLKLDSHPIQASSVGTNYMQEKVHQSSAETPGVLSTSMKWADGKMIEFEVRDWYTNAEAGFRDKYPFVQKDFPVGTIFLGTEGTMIFPDYSSYYTFLGRDRQPGPSAFEEGSPISNLPHFRNWVLAVRSRRREDLSAEIEQGHYSSALCHLANIAYRVDRTVKFDPQSEKFVGDAEADALLTRPEREGFVVPTAV
;
A
#
# COMPACT_ATOMS: atom_id res chain seq x y z
N GLU A 1 -2.55 -16.07 -1.01
CA GLU A 1 -2.31 -16.00 -2.49
C GLU A 1 -0.94 -15.39 -2.81
N GLY A 2 -0.51 -14.29 -2.14
CA GLY A 2 0.77 -13.63 -2.43
C GLY A 2 1.98 -14.55 -2.36
N ARG A 3 2.10 -15.35 -1.30
CA ARG A 3 3.19 -16.35 -1.18
C ARG A 3 3.14 -17.38 -2.30
N LYS A 4 1.94 -17.83 -2.68
CA LYS A 4 1.77 -18.76 -3.80
C LYS A 4 2.17 -18.19 -5.15
N MET A 5 1.97 -16.88 -5.38
CA MET A 5 2.49 -16.21 -6.57
C MET A 5 4.02 -16.20 -6.61
N VAL A 6 4.69 -15.98 -5.46
CA VAL A 6 6.15 -16.07 -5.36
C VAL A 6 6.63 -17.49 -5.66
N GLU A 7 6.03 -18.50 -5.02
CA GLU A 7 6.36 -19.92 -5.23
C GLU A 7 6.19 -20.30 -6.72
N ALA A 8 5.08 -19.90 -7.35
CA ALA A 8 4.82 -20.16 -8.76
C ALA A 8 5.84 -19.49 -9.67
N ALA A 9 6.17 -18.21 -9.41
CA ALA A 9 7.18 -17.50 -10.17
C ALA A 9 8.54 -18.22 -10.11
N ARG A 10 8.92 -18.75 -8.95
CA ARG A 10 10.16 -19.51 -8.75
C ARG A 10 10.12 -20.86 -9.48
N LYS A 11 9.04 -21.65 -9.23
CA LYS A 11 8.87 -23.00 -9.81
C LYS A 11 8.88 -23.00 -11.33
N TYR A 12 8.18 -22.02 -11.92
CA TYR A 12 8.00 -21.97 -13.38
C TYR A 12 9.00 -21.03 -14.07
N ASP A 13 9.98 -20.51 -13.33
CA ASP A 13 10.99 -19.56 -13.82
C ASP A 13 10.36 -18.40 -14.61
N ARG A 14 9.42 -17.69 -13.96
CA ARG A 14 8.73 -16.54 -14.58
C ARG A 14 9.22 -15.23 -14.02
N ILE A 15 9.37 -14.25 -14.92
CA ILE A 15 9.69 -12.87 -14.56
C ILE A 15 8.39 -12.15 -14.24
N VAL A 16 8.15 -11.93 -12.96
CA VAL A 16 6.91 -11.34 -12.44
C VAL A 16 7.23 -10.07 -11.68
N GLN A 17 6.65 -8.94 -12.10
CA GLN A 17 6.83 -7.64 -11.48
C GLN A 17 5.55 -7.16 -10.82
N HIS A 18 5.67 -6.59 -9.62
CA HIS A 18 4.59 -5.92 -8.91
C HIS A 18 4.39 -4.49 -9.39
N GLY A 19 3.18 -3.94 -9.28
CA GLY A 19 2.81 -2.60 -9.74
C GLY A 19 3.25 -1.44 -8.84
N THR A 20 4.31 -1.58 -8.04
CA THR A 20 4.89 -0.51 -7.21
C THR A 20 5.90 0.32 -8.00
N GLN A 21 5.38 1.11 -8.94
CA GLN A 21 6.17 1.84 -9.96
C GLN A 21 7.14 2.88 -9.36
N CYS A 22 6.96 3.31 -8.12
CA CYS A 22 7.87 4.22 -7.42
C CYS A 22 9.30 3.66 -7.34
N ARG A 23 9.46 2.32 -7.34
CA ARG A 23 10.76 1.65 -7.41
C ARG A 23 11.51 1.85 -8.72
N SER A 24 10.87 2.45 -9.72
CA SER A 24 11.47 2.80 -11.01
C SER A 24 11.55 4.32 -11.24
N SER A 25 11.21 5.13 -10.24
CA SER A 25 11.33 6.59 -10.27
C SER A 25 12.73 7.02 -9.88
N HIS A 26 13.41 7.80 -10.74
CA HIS A 26 14.79 8.20 -10.52
C HIS A 26 15.01 8.90 -9.18
N ASN A 27 14.23 9.93 -8.88
CA ASN A 27 14.39 10.68 -7.63
C ASN A 27 14.00 9.87 -6.39
N ILE A 28 13.05 8.93 -6.50
CA ILE A 28 12.74 8.04 -5.39
C ILE A 28 13.90 7.07 -5.14
N ILE A 29 14.48 6.50 -6.20
CA ILE A 29 15.66 5.63 -6.09
C ILE A 29 16.80 6.40 -5.41
N GLU A 30 17.14 7.60 -5.91
CA GLU A 30 18.20 8.44 -5.34
C GLU A 30 17.93 8.75 -3.86
N GLY A 31 16.71 9.18 -3.50
CA GLY A 31 16.36 9.45 -2.11
C GLY A 31 16.49 8.23 -1.20
N ILE A 32 16.08 7.06 -1.66
CA ILE A 32 16.26 5.81 -0.89
C ILE A 32 17.74 5.43 -0.77
N GLU A 33 18.54 5.62 -1.82
CA GLU A 33 19.99 5.40 -1.75
C GLU A 33 20.63 6.33 -0.71
N LYS A 34 20.25 7.62 -0.69
CA LYS A 34 20.70 8.57 0.35
C LYS A 34 20.29 8.16 1.76
N LEU A 35 19.06 7.63 1.95
CA LEU A 35 18.67 7.05 3.23
C LEU A 35 19.57 5.89 3.63
N HIS A 36 19.87 5.01 2.69
CA HIS A 36 20.72 3.83 2.92
C HIS A 36 22.20 4.17 3.15
N GLU A 37 22.67 5.32 2.63
CA GLU A 37 23.98 5.92 2.90
C GLU A 37 24.05 6.60 4.29
N GLY A 38 22.89 6.74 4.99
CA GLY A 38 22.84 7.32 6.33
C GLY A 38 22.74 8.85 6.35
N VAL A 39 22.19 9.49 5.31
CA VAL A 39 22.08 10.96 5.21
C VAL A 39 21.32 11.61 6.37
N ILE A 40 20.44 10.87 7.03
CA ILE A 40 19.70 11.30 8.24
C ILE A 40 20.05 10.45 9.47
N GLY A 41 21.21 9.76 9.45
CA GLY A 41 21.61 8.79 10.48
C GLY A 41 20.80 7.50 10.40
N ASP A 42 20.68 6.79 11.53
CA ASP A 42 19.91 5.55 11.63
C ASP A 42 18.41 5.83 11.58
N VAL A 43 17.74 5.25 10.58
CA VAL A 43 16.28 5.40 10.43
C VAL A 43 15.56 4.37 11.29
N TYR A 44 14.80 4.84 12.27
CA TYR A 44 14.10 4.01 13.25
C TYR A 44 12.58 4.00 13.10
N PHE A 45 12.03 5.01 12.45
CA PHE A 45 10.59 5.21 12.30
C PHE A 45 10.27 5.81 10.93
N ALA A 46 9.17 5.36 10.34
CA ALA A 46 8.66 6.00 9.15
C ALA A 46 7.12 6.07 9.16
N ARG A 47 6.59 7.09 8.50
CA ARG A 47 5.15 7.33 8.39
C ARG A 47 4.72 7.48 6.95
N GLY A 48 3.63 6.77 6.58
CA GLY A 48 2.95 6.91 5.30
C GLY A 48 1.60 7.57 5.44
N ILE A 49 1.19 8.29 4.42
CA ILE A 49 -0.12 8.94 4.36
C ILE A 49 -0.78 8.73 3.00
N ALA A 50 -2.11 8.53 3.03
CA ALA A 50 -2.98 8.51 1.86
C ALA A 50 -4.24 9.32 2.15
N TYR A 51 -4.18 10.62 1.90
CA TYR A 51 -5.26 11.58 2.15
C TYR A 51 -5.91 11.98 0.82
N LYS A 52 -6.84 11.15 0.36
CA LYS A 52 -7.51 11.38 -0.92
C LYS A 52 -8.99 11.61 -0.73
N ILE A 53 -9.44 12.83 -1.04
CA ILE A 53 -10.86 13.16 -1.04
C ILE A 53 -11.58 12.26 -2.04
N ARG A 54 -12.48 11.40 -1.54
CA ARG A 54 -13.26 10.45 -2.37
C ARG A 54 -14.69 10.91 -2.60
N GLY A 55 -15.20 11.81 -1.76
CA GLY A 55 -16.59 12.23 -1.81
C GLY A 55 -17.56 11.07 -1.57
N ASN A 56 -18.78 11.21 -2.05
CA ASN A 56 -19.79 10.15 -2.01
C ASN A 56 -19.42 9.03 -2.99
N LEU A 57 -19.16 7.83 -2.49
CA LEU A 57 -18.80 6.68 -3.31
C LEU A 57 -20.01 6.06 -4.03
N GLY A 58 -21.25 6.34 -3.57
CA GLY A 58 -22.47 5.86 -4.17
C GLY A 58 -23.05 4.62 -3.50
N LYS A 59 -24.20 4.18 -4.03
CA LYS A 59 -24.97 3.03 -3.49
C LYS A 59 -24.93 1.85 -4.44
N HIS A 60 -24.97 0.67 -3.85
CA HIS A 60 -25.28 -0.56 -4.58
C HIS A 60 -26.74 -0.49 -5.06
N ALA A 61 -26.92 -0.63 -6.35
CA ALA A 61 -28.23 -0.68 -6.99
C ALA A 61 -28.19 -1.76 -8.08
N PRO A 62 -28.79 -2.94 -7.83
CA PRO A 62 -28.80 -4.05 -8.78
C PRO A 62 -29.35 -3.64 -10.14
N ARG A 63 -28.77 -4.17 -11.20
CA ARG A 63 -29.18 -3.99 -12.59
C ARG A 63 -28.74 -5.16 -13.46
N PRO A 64 -29.32 -5.32 -14.67
CA PRO A 64 -28.86 -6.33 -15.61
C PRO A 64 -27.37 -6.18 -15.93
N VAL A 65 -26.67 -7.31 -16.07
CA VAL A 65 -25.28 -7.33 -16.54
C VAL A 65 -25.22 -6.75 -17.97
N PRO A 66 -24.31 -5.79 -18.24
CA PRO A 66 -24.16 -5.25 -19.59
C PRO A 66 -23.81 -6.33 -20.62
N ALA A 67 -24.33 -6.16 -21.84
CA ALA A 67 -23.96 -7.04 -22.94
C ALA A 67 -22.42 -7.04 -23.16
N GLY A 68 -21.83 -8.23 -23.33
CA GLY A 68 -20.40 -8.39 -23.54
C GLY A 68 -19.53 -8.42 -22.25
N LEU A 69 -20.13 -8.24 -21.08
CA LEU A 69 -19.42 -8.42 -19.79
C LEU A 69 -19.69 -9.83 -19.24
N ASP A 70 -18.65 -10.62 -19.12
CA ASP A 70 -18.70 -11.85 -18.32
C ASP A 70 -18.54 -11.50 -16.84
N TRP A 71 -19.68 -11.31 -16.16
CA TRP A 71 -19.71 -10.94 -14.77
C TRP A 71 -19.17 -12.01 -13.83
N ASN A 72 -19.37 -13.29 -14.18
CA ASN A 72 -18.85 -14.41 -13.42
C ASN A 72 -17.31 -14.44 -13.46
N ALA A 73 -16.72 -14.28 -14.64
CA ALA A 73 -15.26 -14.18 -14.79
C ALA A 73 -14.70 -12.92 -14.13
N TRP A 74 -15.43 -11.78 -14.19
CA TRP A 74 -15.02 -10.55 -13.52
C TRP A 74 -14.95 -10.72 -11.99
N CYS A 75 -15.93 -11.37 -11.38
CA CYS A 75 -15.92 -11.67 -9.95
C CYS A 75 -14.76 -12.59 -9.54
N GLY A 76 -14.27 -13.44 -10.43
CA GLY A 76 -13.14 -14.32 -10.17
C GLY A 76 -13.38 -15.22 -8.94
N PRO A 77 -12.43 -15.30 -8.01
CA PRO A 77 -12.54 -16.10 -6.79
C PRO A 77 -13.51 -15.51 -5.75
N ALA A 78 -13.92 -14.24 -5.91
CA ALA A 78 -14.84 -13.59 -4.98
C ALA A 78 -16.29 -14.06 -5.17
N PRO A 79 -17.18 -13.94 -4.17
CA PRO A 79 -18.59 -14.25 -4.32
C PRO A 79 -19.23 -13.49 -5.49
N VAL A 80 -20.14 -14.13 -6.22
CA VAL A 80 -20.91 -13.48 -7.28
C VAL A 80 -22.13 -12.81 -6.66
N HIS A 81 -22.11 -11.50 -6.56
CA HIS A 81 -23.25 -10.69 -6.18
C HIS A 81 -24.04 -10.23 -7.41
N GLU A 82 -25.24 -9.72 -7.19
CA GLU A 82 -25.99 -9.06 -8.26
C GLU A 82 -25.16 -7.90 -8.83
N PHE A 83 -25.12 -7.79 -10.16
CA PHE A 83 -24.36 -6.73 -10.82
C PHE A 83 -24.87 -5.34 -10.45
N SER A 84 -23.96 -4.45 -10.13
CA SER A 84 -24.22 -3.01 -10.01
C SER A 84 -23.03 -2.20 -10.50
N ASN A 85 -23.29 -0.97 -10.93
CA ASN A 85 -22.22 -0.04 -11.28
C ASN A 85 -21.32 0.29 -10.08
N PHE A 86 -21.88 0.25 -8.87
CA PHE A 86 -21.11 0.44 -7.64
C PHE A 86 -20.05 -0.65 -7.52
N GLN A 87 -20.43 -1.93 -7.54
CA GLN A 87 -19.47 -3.04 -7.49
C GLN A 87 -18.45 -2.98 -8.63
N HIS A 88 -18.89 -2.81 -9.84
CA HIS A 88 -18.01 -2.82 -11.01
C HIS A 88 -16.99 -1.67 -11.02
N ARG A 89 -17.33 -0.48 -10.52
CA ARG A 89 -16.49 0.72 -10.55
C ARG A 89 -15.87 1.08 -9.21
N ARG A 90 -16.46 0.61 -8.10
CA ARG A 90 -16.07 0.94 -6.74
C ARG A 90 -15.68 -0.31 -5.92
N TRP A 91 -15.31 -1.37 -6.58
CA TRP A 91 -14.89 -2.65 -5.99
C TRP A 91 -13.81 -2.50 -4.91
N HIS A 92 -12.96 -1.49 -5.00
CA HIS A 92 -11.91 -1.19 -4.01
C HIS A 92 -12.43 -1.08 -2.58
N TRP A 93 -13.68 -0.61 -2.42
CA TRP A 93 -14.30 -0.34 -1.11
C TRP A 93 -15.31 -1.41 -0.69
N ILE A 94 -15.25 -2.59 -1.28
CA ILE A 94 -16.08 -3.77 -0.95
C ILE A 94 -15.12 -4.88 -0.53
N TRP A 95 -15.31 -5.46 0.67
CA TRP A 95 -14.37 -6.45 1.23
C TRP A 95 -14.20 -7.69 0.38
N ASP A 96 -15.22 -8.14 -0.32
CA ASP A 96 -15.13 -9.31 -1.20
C ASP A 96 -14.24 -9.11 -2.42
N TYR A 97 -14.03 -7.86 -2.86
CA TYR A 97 -13.29 -7.55 -4.08
C TYR A 97 -12.03 -6.71 -3.85
N GLY A 98 -12.04 -5.88 -2.82
CA GLY A 98 -10.99 -4.91 -2.53
C GLY A 98 -10.62 -4.86 -1.06
N ASN A 99 -9.73 -3.94 -0.74
CA ASN A 99 -9.17 -3.77 0.60
C ASN A 99 -9.07 -2.28 1.01
N GLY A 100 -9.91 -1.44 0.40
CA GLY A 100 -10.01 -0.03 0.73
C GLY A 100 -8.87 0.84 0.21
N GLU A 101 -8.82 2.07 0.69
CA GLU A 101 -7.81 3.04 0.26
C GLU A 101 -6.40 2.62 0.68
N ILE A 102 -6.24 1.93 1.79
CA ILE A 102 -4.94 1.42 2.24
C ILE A 102 -4.33 0.45 1.22
N GLY A 103 -5.14 -0.36 0.56
CA GLY A 103 -4.68 -1.24 -0.52
C GLY A 103 -4.66 -0.57 -1.88
N ASN A 104 -5.61 0.34 -2.15
CA ASN A 104 -5.69 1.04 -3.43
C ASN A 104 -4.51 2.02 -3.62
N GLN A 105 -4.31 2.94 -2.68
CA GLN A 105 -3.23 3.92 -2.71
C GLN A 105 -2.10 3.54 -1.77
N GLY A 106 -2.43 3.05 -0.58
CA GLY A 106 -1.48 2.86 0.50
C GLY A 106 -0.38 1.86 0.20
N VAL A 107 -0.63 0.88 -0.67
CA VAL A 107 0.41 -0.11 -1.05
C VAL A 107 1.67 0.55 -1.64
N HIS A 108 1.54 1.66 -2.34
CA HIS A 108 2.69 2.40 -2.90
C HIS A 108 3.54 3.02 -1.80
N GLN A 109 2.90 3.65 -0.81
CA GLN A 109 3.62 4.23 0.33
C GLN A 109 4.16 3.15 1.27
N MET A 110 3.40 2.08 1.53
CA MET A 110 3.88 0.92 2.30
C MET A 110 5.14 0.31 1.67
N ASP A 111 5.21 0.25 0.35
CA ASP A 111 6.39 -0.22 -0.37
C ASP A 111 7.60 0.70 -0.20
N ILE A 112 7.42 2.03 -0.30
CA ILE A 112 8.48 3.02 -0.07
C ILE A 112 8.96 2.96 1.40
N LEU A 113 8.04 2.87 2.38
CA LEU A 113 8.37 2.75 3.80
C LEU A 113 9.24 1.52 4.07
N ARG A 114 8.81 0.37 3.56
CA ARG A 114 9.52 -0.89 3.70
C ARG A 114 10.92 -0.83 3.06
N TRP A 115 10.99 -0.26 1.86
CA TRP A 115 12.24 -0.10 1.12
C TRP A 115 13.23 0.82 1.86
N GLY A 116 12.78 2.00 2.29
CA GLY A 116 13.62 2.96 3.00
C GLY A 116 14.14 2.43 4.35
N LEU A 117 13.31 1.69 5.09
CA LEU A 117 13.69 1.05 6.37
C LEU A 117 14.48 -0.26 6.21
N LYS A 118 14.72 -0.76 4.97
CA LYS A 118 15.36 -2.07 4.70
C LYS A 118 14.62 -3.23 5.40
N LEU A 119 13.30 -3.29 5.28
CA LEU A 119 12.47 -4.31 5.92
C LEU A 119 12.22 -5.48 4.94
N ASP A 120 12.92 -6.57 5.13
CA ASP A 120 12.86 -7.77 4.29
C ASP A 120 12.04 -8.91 4.92
N SER A 121 11.20 -8.58 5.89
CA SER A 121 10.30 -9.51 6.58
C SER A 121 8.97 -8.84 6.88
N HIS A 122 7.98 -9.64 7.30
CA HIS A 122 6.74 -9.14 7.85
C HIS A 122 6.93 -8.52 9.24
N PRO A 123 6.05 -7.59 9.67
CA PRO A 123 6.02 -7.11 11.05
C PRO A 123 5.60 -8.23 11.99
N ILE A 124 6.06 -8.14 13.24
CA ILE A 124 5.64 -9.05 14.33
C ILE A 124 4.35 -8.63 15.01
N GLN A 125 3.89 -7.40 14.75
CA GLN A 125 2.70 -6.83 15.36
C GLN A 125 2.09 -5.78 14.44
N ALA A 126 0.74 -5.75 14.38
CA ALA A 126 -0.02 -4.68 13.74
C ALA A 126 -1.19 -4.27 14.63
N SER A 127 -1.50 -2.97 14.63
CA SER A 127 -2.65 -2.39 15.33
C SER A 127 -3.31 -1.35 14.45
N SER A 128 -4.65 -1.38 14.35
CA SER A 128 -5.39 -0.45 13.51
C SER A 128 -6.69 -0.01 14.18
N VAL A 129 -6.99 1.28 14.05
CA VAL A 129 -8.26 1.87 14.43
C VAL A 129 -8.80 2.69 13.26
N GLY A 130 -10.08 2.59 12.98
CA GLY A 130 -10.64 3.28 11.82
C GLY A 130 -12.14 3.51 11.93
N THR A 131 -12.67 4.24 10.96
CA THR A 131 -14.10 4.51 10.86
C THR A 131 -14.51 4.73 9.40
N ASN A 132 -15.74 4.36 9.09
CA ASN A 132 -16.38 4.64 7.81
C ASN A 132 -17.48 5.72 7.94
N TYR A 133 -17.37 6.58 8.94
CA TYR A 133 -18.41 7.53 9.33
C TYR A 133 -18.94 8.39 8.17
N MET A 134 -18.03 8.96 7.36
CA MET A 134 -18.45 9.83 6.24
C MET A 134 -19.22 9.06 5.18
N GLN A 135 -18.77 7.88 4.79
CA GLN A 135 -19.45 7.07 3.78
C GLN A 135 -20.73 6.47 4.32
N GLU A 136 -20.72 5.97 5.55
CA GLU A 136 -21.88 5.29 6.15
C GLU A 136 -22.95 6.29 6.62
N LYS A 137 -22.58 7.29 7.45
CA LYS A 137 -23.57 8.16 8.12
C LYS A 137 -23.94 9.39 7.30
N VAL A 138 -22.97 9.99 6.59
CA VAL A 138 -23.19 11.25 5.87
C VAL A 138 -23.62 10.99 4.42
N HIS A 139 -22.85 10.19 3.69
CA HIS A 139 -23.12 9.89 2.30
C HIS A 139 -24.10 8.72 2.11
N GLN A 140 -24.28 7.89 3.14
CA GLN A 140 -25.08 6.67 3.08
C GLN A 140 -24.69 5.79 1.86
N SER A 141 -23.40 5.71 1.58
CA SER A 141 -22.86 4.90 0.51
C SER A 141 -22.83 3.41 0.91
N SER A 142 -22.62 2.54 -0.08
CA SER A 142 -22.46 1.10 0.16
C SER A 142 -20.97 0.69 0.33
N ALA A 143 -20.08 1.63 0.61
CA ALA A 143 -18.69 1.34 0.89
C ALA A 143 -18.55 0.67 2.28
N GLU A 144 -17.79 -0.40 2.35
CA GLU A 144 -17.62 -1.24 3.55
C GLU A 144 -16.29 -0.97 4.25
N THR A 145 -15.27 -0.58 3.48
CA THR A 145 -13.92 -0.36 4.01
C THR A 145 -13.81 0.99 4.71
N PRO A 146 -12.94 1.14 5.71
CA PRO A 146 -12.81 2.40 6.44
C PRO A 146 -12.33 3.53 5.54
N GLY A 147 -13.01 4.68 5.61
CA GLY A 147 -12.59 5.92 4.96
C GLY A 147 -11.50 6.64 5.76
N VAL A 148 -11.47 6.43 7.08
CA VAL A 148 -10.36 6.84 7.95
C VAL A 148 -9.80 5.60 8.62
N LEU A 149 -8.49 5.40 8.49
CA LEU A 149 -7.77 4.28 9.11
C LEU A 149 -6.41 4.77 9.60
N SER A 150 -6.10 4.53 10.85
CA SER A 150 -4.78 4.74 11.44
C SER A 150 -4.22 3.39 11.86
N THR A 151 -3.01 3.07 11.40
CA THR A 151 -2.35 1.80 11.71
C THR A 151 -0.91 2.01 12.15
N SER A 152 -0.44 1.14 13.03
CA SER A 152 0.96 1.04 13.41
C SER A 152 1.44 -0.40 13.33
N MET A 153 2.69 -0.59 12.90
CA MET A 153 3.32 -1.90 12.77
C MET A 153 4.73 -1.88 13.33
N LYS A 154 5.14 -2.98 13.96
CA LYS A 154 6.46 -3.12 14.60
C LYS A 154 7.17 -4.36 14.09
N TRP A 155 8.48 -4.23 13.84
CA TRP A 155 9.39 -5.32 13.49
C TRP A 155 10.19 -5.80 14.68
N ALA A 156 10.80 -6.98 14.56
CA ALA A 156 11.57 -7.61 15.62
C ALA A 156 12.83 -6.82 16.02
N ASP A 157 13.41 -6.05 15.09
CA ASP A 157 14.57 -5.18 15.32
C ASP A 157 14.20 -3.84 16.00
N GLY A 158 12.92 -3.63 16.32
CA GLY A 158 12.40 -2.43 16.98
C GLY A 158 11.96 -1.32 16.03
N LYS A 159 12.23 -1.43 14.74
CA LYS A 159 11.71 -0.47 13.75
C LYS A 159 10.19 -0.49 13.71
N MET A 160 9.62 0.66 13.39
CA MET A 160 8.18 0.87 13.41
C MET A 160 7.75 1.73 12.23
N ILE A 161 6.55 1.44 11.71
CA ILE A 161 5.85 2.31 10.78
C ILE A 161 4.49 2.72 11.33
N GLU A 162 4.06 3.91 10.93
CA GLU A 162 2.67 4.36 11.00
C GLU A 162 2.13 4.59 9.60
N PHE A 163 0.83 4.35 9.43
CA PHE A 163 0.15 4.64 8.19
C PHE A 163 -1.23 5.21 8.45
N GLU A 164 -1.62 6.25 7.71
CA GLU A 164 -2.92 6.88 7.87
C GLU A 164 -3.62 7.06 6.51
N VAL A 165 -4.90 6.68 6.49
CA VAL A 165 -5.84 6.92 5.39
C VAL A 165 -6.86 7.96 5.82
N ARG A 166 -7.22 8.90 4.91
CA ARG A 166 -8.36 9.82 5.07
C ARG A 166 -9.03 10.03 3.71
N ASP A 167 -10.35 9.90 3.68
CA ASP A 167 -11.14 9.99 2.45
C ASP A 167 -11.92 11.30 2.30
N TRP A 168 -11.84 12.21 3.29
CA TRP A 168 -12.60 13.45 3.29
C TRP A 168 -11.73 14.68 3.54
N TYR A 169 -11.41 15.02 4.79
CA TYR A 169 -10.52 16.13 5.10
C TYR A 169 -9.06 15.67 5.21
N THR A 170 -8.16 16.53 4.79
CA THR A 170 -6.70 16.35 4.87
C THR A 170 -6.12 17.27 5.96
N ASN A 171 -4.84 17.53 5.93
CA ASN A 171 -4.24 18.53 6.83
C ASN A 171 -4.28 19.96 6.24
N ALA A 172 -4.59 20.10 4.96
CA ALA A 172 -4.56 21.39 4.26
C ALA A 172 -5.64 22.34 4.80
N GLU A 173 -6.83 21.81 5.11
CA GLU A 173 -7.96 22.58 5.62
C GLU A 173 -7.70 23.17 7.01
N ALA A 174 -6.77 22.60 7.78
CA ALA A 174 -6.36 23.12 9.09
C ALA A 174 -5.15 24.05 9.02
N GLY A 175 -4.73 24.51 7.84
CA GLY A 175 -3.59 25.40 7.63
C GLY A 175 -2.23 24.74 7.87
N PHE A 176 -2.16 23.42 8.00
CA PHE A 176 -0.87 22.72 8.14
C PHE A 176 0.01 22.80 6.89
N ARG A 177 -0.58 23.12 5.76
CA ARG A 177 0.11 23.35 4.49
C ARG A 177 1.13 24.47 4.59
N ASP A 178 0.78 25.57 5.25
CA ASP A 178 1.62 26.76 5.37
C ASP A 178 2.85 26.54 6.28
N LYS A 179 2.83 25.48 7.08
CA LYS A 179 3.94 25.11 7.97
C LYS A 179 5.03 24.29 7.28
N TYR A 180 4.78 23.86 6.06
CA TYR A 180 5.73 23.10 5.24
C TYR A 180 5.99 23.87 3.94
N PRO A 181 6.73 25.01 3.97
CA PRO A 181 6.91 25.90 2.82
C PRO A 181 7.59 25.25 1.61
N PHE A 182 8.17 24.06 1.80
CA PHE A 182 8.83 23.30 0.74
C PHE A 182 7.88 22.38 -0.03
N VAL A 183 6.69 22.14 0.49
CA VAL A 183 5.66 21.35 -0.16
C VAL A 183 4.68 22.30 -0.84
N GLN A 184 4.95 22.64 -2.09
CA GLN A 184 4.15 23.59 -2.87
C GLN A 184 2.77 23.06 -3.28
N LYS A 185 2.48 21.79 -3.03
CA LYS A 185 1.21 21.12 -3.38
C LYS A 185 0.57 20.48 -2.15
N ASP A 186 -0.75 20.29 -2.21
CA ASP A 186 -1.43 19.42 -1.26
C ASP A 186 -0.70 18.10 -1.19
N PHE A 187 -0.44 17.64 0.02
CA PHE A 187 0.28 16.42 0.30
C PHE A 187 -0.74 15.27 0.47
N PRO A 188 -1.38 14.82 -0.63
CA PRO A 188 -2.44 13.83 -0.50
C PRO A 188 -1.89 12.43 -0.27
N VAL A 189 -0.64 12.21 -0.65
CA VAL A 189 0.06 10.92 -0.46
C VAL A 189 1.52 11.19 -0.18
N GLY A 190 2.18 10.34 0.60
CA GLY A 190 3.61 10.49 0.82
C GLY A 190 4.15 9.62 1.93
N THR A 191 5.46 9.74 2.14
CA THR A 191 6.18 9.05 3.20
C THR A 191 7.17 9.98 3.89
N ILE A 192 7.34 9.79 5.20
CA ILE A 192 8.25 10.55 6.05
C ILE A 192 9.12 9.56 6.80
N PHE A 193 10.43 9.76 6.74
CA PHE A 193 11.41 8.97 7.50
C PHE A 193 12.04 9.82 8.60
N LEU A 194 12.12 9.26 9.79
CA LEU A 194 12.76 9.87 10.95
C LEU A 194 14.03 9.09 11.27
N GLY A 195 15.16 9.79 11.20
CA GLY A 195 16.46 9.28 11.55
C GLY A 195 17.05 9.98 12.78
N THR A 196 18.19 9.51 13.26
CA THR A 196 18.87 10.05 14.42
C THR A 196 19.47 11.44 14.18
N GLU A 197 19.72 11.80 12.92
CA GLU A 197 20.37 13.04 12.51
C GLU A 197 19.51 13.93 11.62
N GLY A 198 18.29 13.51 11.28
CA GLY A 198 17.42 14.32 10.44
C GLY A 198 16.14 13.60 10.03
N THR A 199 15.46 14.19 9.04
CA THR A 199 14.23 13.66 8.45
C THR A 199 14.30 13.70 6.93
N MET A 200 13.66 12.75 6.26
CA MET A 200 13.48 12.75 4.81
C MET A 200 12.01 12.56 4.46
N ILE A 201 11.54 13.31 3.47
CA ILE A 201 10.14 13.31 3.04
C ILE A 201 10.08 13.01 1.55
N PHE A 202 9.20 12.08 1.16
CA PHE A 202 8.80 11.85 -0.22
C PHE A 202 7.34 12.30 -0.35
N PRO A 203 7.09 13.54 -0.82
CA PRO A 203 5.74 14.12 -0.86
C PRO A 203 4.89 13.61 -2.03
N ASP A 204 5.51 12.96 -2.98
CA ASP A 204 4.89 12.40 -4.18
C ASP A 204 5.74 11.24 -4.74
N TYR A 205 5.57 10.91 -6.00
CA TYR A 205 6.28 9.81 -6.66
C TYR A 205 7.51 10.24 -7.47
N SER A 206 7.90 11.52 -7.39
CA SER A 206 8.97 12.10 -8.19
C SER A 206 9.91 13.02 -7.41
N SER A 207 9.70 13.16 -6.10
CA SER A 207 10.44 14.15 -5.31
C SER A 207 10.87 13.59 -3.94
N TYR A 208 11.98 14.10 -3.42
CA TYR A 208 12.34 13.94 -2.01
C TYR A 208 12.98 15.20 -1.45
N TYR A 209 12.84 15.42 -0.16
CA TYR A 209 13.44 16.52 0.59
C TYR A 209 14.06 15.98 1.88
N THR A 210 15.27 16.45 2.20
CA THR A 210 15.99 16.08 3.44
C THR A 210 16.17 17.31 4.32
N PHE A 211 16.01 17.13 5.63
CA PHE A 211 16.21 18.13 6.66
C PHE A 211 17.14 17.58 7.73
N LEU A 212 18.27 18.24 7.94
CA LEU A 212 19.34 17.78 8.84
C LEU A 212 19.27 18.47 10.20
N GLY A 213 19.51 17.70 11.24
CA GLY A 213 19.53 18.19 12.61
C GLY A 213 18.17 18.69 13.11
N ARG A 214 18.15 19.17 14.36
CA ARG A 214 16.94 19.74 14.97
C ARG A 214 16.55 21.10 14.40
N ASP A 215 17.54 21.83 13.88
CA ASP A 215 17.32 23.13 13.24
C ASP A 215 16.78 22.99 11.80
N ARG A 216 16.62 21.76 11.32
CA ARG A 216 16.02 21.44 10.03
C ARG A 216 16.75 22.11 8.87
N GLN A 217 18.08 22.07 8.89
CA GLN A 217 18.89 22.57 7.79
C GLN A 217 18.58 21.79 6.51
N PRO A 218 18.43 22.46 5.37
CA PRO A 218 18.24 21.77 4.09
C PRO A 218 19.39 20.82 3.79
N GLY A 219 19.05 19.57 3.44
CA GLY A 219 19.97 18.56 2.96
C GLY A 219 19.75 18.24 1.48
N PRO A 220 20.33 17.13 0.98
CA PRO A 220 20.12 16.66 -0.38
C PRO A 220 18.62 16.54 -0.70
N SER A 221 18.23 17.02 -1.88
CA SER A 221 16.83 17.02 -2.33
C SER A 221 16.78 16.96 -3.84
N ALA A 222 15.75 16.30 -4.39
CA ALA A 222 15.45 16.33 -5.80
C ALA A 222 13.94 16.45 -6.00
N PHE A 223 13.53 17.24 -7.00
CA PHE A 223 12.13 17.37 -7.37
C PHE A 223 11.98 17.67 -8.85
N GLU A 224 10.88 17.20 -9.43
CA GLU A 224 10.50 17.53 -10.80
C GLU A 224 9.20 18.35 -10.75
N GLU A 225 9.30 19.63 -11.06
CA GLU A 225 8.14 20.51 -11.12
C GLU A 225 7.28 20.19 -12.35
N GLY A 226 6.00 19.83 -12.11
CA GLY A 226 5.02 19.62 -13.17
C GLY A 226 5.23 18.33 -13.98
N SER A 227 6.17 17.48 -13.63
CA SER A 227 6.35 16.20 -14.34
C SER A 227 5.22 15.23 -14.01
N PRO A 228 4.48 14.73 -15.02
CA PRO A 228 3.50 13.67 -14.73
C PRO A 228 4.24 12.40 -14.32
N ILE A 229 3.68 11.68 -13.34
CA ILE A 229 4.17 10.35 -12.96
C ILE A 229 4.15 9.46 -14.20
N SER A 230 5.33 9.04 -14.66
CA SER A 230 5.45 8.15 -15.81
C SER A 230 5.64 6.70 -15.33
N ASN A 231 4.75 5.82 -15.78
CA ASN A 231 4.92 4.38 -15.56
C ASN A 231 5.87 3.73 -16.59
N LEU A 232 6.32 4.48 -17.59
CA LEU A 232 7.14 3.95 -18.69
C LEU A 232 8.47 3.35 -18.20
N PRO A 233 9.22 3.95 -17.25
CA PRO A 233 10.44 3.33 -16.72
C PRO A 233 10.16 1.97 -16.10
N HIS A 234 9.04 1.81 -15.40
CA HIS A 234 8.66 0.57 -14.76
C HIS A 234 8.30 -0.54 -15.75
N PHE A 235 7.51 -0.23 -16.77
CA PHE A 235 7.23 -1.18 -17.85
C PHE A 235 8.49 -1.54 -18.66
N ARG A 236 9.37 -0.55 -18.92
CA ARG A 236 10.65 -0.80 -19.59
C ARG A 236 11.52 -1.74 -18.77
N ASN A 237 11.62 -1.55 -17.47
CA ASN A 237 12.36 -2.42 -16.55
C ASN A 237 11.87 -3.86 -16.66
N TRP A 238 10.56 -4.09 -16.60
CA TRP A 238 9.98 -5.43 -16.75
C TRP A 238 10.32 -6.06 -18.10
N VAL A 239 10.15 -5.33 -19.21
CA VAL A 239 10.47 -5.84 -20.55
C VAL A 239 11.95 -6.23 -20.67
N LEU A 240 12.85 -5.42 -20.10
CA LEU A 240 14.28 -5.71 -20.09
C LEU A 240 14.59 -6.96 -19.25
N ALA A 241 14.00 -7.10 -18.06
CA ALA A 241 14.15 -8.27 -17.22
C ALA A 241 13.59 -9.55 -17.87
N VAL A 242 12.46 -9.45 -18.61
CA VAL A 242 11.94 -10.58 -19.42
C VAL A 242 12.93 -11.00 -20.49
N ARG A 243 13.62 -10.04 -21.13
CA ARG A 243 14.64 -10.33 -22.17
C ARG A 243 15.93 -10.89 -21.60
N SER A 244 16.42 -10.36 -20.47
CA SER A 244 17.64 -10.86 -19.80
C SER A 244 17.39 -12.19 -19.09
N ARG A 245 16.15 -12.54 -18.79
CA ARG A 245 15.75 -13.68 -17.95
C ARG A 245 16.29 -13.61 -16.52
N ARG A 246 16.69 -12.42 -16.07
CA ARG A 246 17.25 -12.17 -14.75
C ARG A 246 16.20 -11.47 -13.89
N ARG A 247 15.71 -12.16 -12.87
CA ARG A 247 14.71 -11.62 -11.95
C ARG A 247 15.28 -10.51 -11.06
N GLU A 248 16.57 -10.54 -10.77
CA GLU A 248 17.31 -9.52 -10.02
C GLU A 248 17.38 -8.17 -10.75
N ASP A 249 17.11 -8.14 -12.06
CA ASP A 249 16.99 -6.90 -12.82
C ASP A 249 15.65 -6.18 -12.58
N LEU A 250 14.68 -6.83 -11.93
CA LEU A 250 13.38 -6.22 -11.62
C LEU A 250 13.47 -5.19 -10.49
N SER A 251 12.97 -4.00 -10.74
CA SER A 251 12.84 -2.96 -9.70
C SER A 251 11.85 -3.35 -8.59
N ALA A 252 10.78 -4.07 -8.95
CA ALA A 252 9.70 -4.51 -8.06
C ALA A 252 9.38 -5.99 -8.27
N GLU A 253 10.30 -6.85 -7.90
CA GLU A 253 10.15 -8.30 -7.97
C GLU A 253 8.95 -8.76 -7.12
N ILE A 254 8.27 -9.84 -7.54
CA ILE A 254 6.99 -10.30 -6.95
C ILE A 254 7.04 -10.52 -5.44
N GLU A 255 8.16 -10.97 -4.88
CA GLU A 255 8.30 -11.16 -3.43
C GLU A 255 8.31 -9.82 -2.68
N GLN A 256 8.90 -8.76 -3.28
CA GLN A 256 8.80 -7.40 -2.74
C GLN A 256 7.35 -6.93 -2.74
N GLY A 257 6.60 -7.26 -3.80
CA GLY A 257 5.17 -6.99 -3.89
C GLY A 257 4.36 -7.74 -2.83
N HIS A 258 4.68 -9.00 -2.57
CA HIS A 258 4.06 -9.80 -1.51
C HIS A 258 4.24 -9.15 -0.14
N TYR A 259 5.46 -8.80 0.25
CA TYR A 259 5.72 -8.16 1.53
C TYR A 259 5.01 -6.79 1.66
N SER A 260 5.02 -5.98 0.61
CA SER A 260 4.41 -4.66 0.65
C SER A 260 2.87 -4.72 0.70
N SER A 261 2.26 -5.63 -0.07
CA SER A 261 0.81 -5.84 -0.04
C SER A 261 0.34 -6.44 1.28
N ALA A 262 1.14 -7.33 1.88
CA ALA A 262 0.82 -7.93 3.18
C ALA A 262 0.65 -6.89 4.28
N LEU A 263 1.39 -5.77 4.26
CA LEU A 263 1.21 -4.69 5.24
C LEU A 263 -0.21 -4.11 5.19
N CYS A 264 -0.76 -3.91 3.97
CA CYS A 264 -2.13 -3.44 3.81
C CYS A 264 -3.15 -4.45 4.35
N HIS A 265 -2.90 -5.75 4.12
CA HIS A 265 -3.79 -6.80 4.63
C HIS A 265 -3.71 -6.94 6.14
N LEU A 266 -2.52 -6.91 6.75
CA LEU A 266 -2.35 -6.96 8.20
C LEU A 266 -3.02 -5.78 8.91
N ALA A 267 -2.93 -4.57 8.32
CA ALA A 267 -3.65 -3.40 8.81
C ALA A 267 -5.17 -3.60 8.80
N ASN A 268 -5.71 -4.07 7.67
CA ASN A 268 -7.13 -4.32 7.52
C ASN A 268 -7.63 -5.44 8.43
N ILE A 269 -6.84 -6.50 8.62
CA ILE A 269 -7.20 -7.60 9.52
C ILE A 269 -7.24 -7.10 10.97
N ALA A 270 -6.23 -6.35 11.43
CA ALA A 270 -6.22 -5.75 12.76
C ALA A 270 -7.45 -4.84 12.99
N TYR A 271 -7.84 -4.05 11.99
CA TYR A 271 -9.06 -3.24 12.02
C TYR A 271 -10.33 -4.10 12.11
N ARG A 272 -10.44 -5.16 11.30
CA ARG A 272 -11.64 -6.00 11.24
C ARG A 272 -11.86 -6.84 12.48
N VAL A 273 -10.77 -7.28 13.14
CA VAL A 273 -10.85 -8.01 14.41
C VAL A 273 -10.86 -7.09 15.64
N ASP A 274 -10.77 -5.79 15.43
CA ASP A 274 -10.81 -4.72 16.44
C ASP A 274 -9.82 -4.93 17.61
N ARG A 275 -8.59 -5.34 17.28
CA ARG A 275 -7.52 -5.54 18.27
C ARG A 275 -6.12 -5.51 17.63
N THR A 276 -5.13 -5.31 18.51
CA THR A 276 -3.73 -5.54 18.15
C THR A 276 -3.51 -7.03 17.89
N VAL A 277 -2.94 -7.33 16.71
CA VAL A 277 -2.61 -8.70 16.30
C VAL A 277 -1.10 -8.93 16.35
N LYS A 278 -0.70 -10.16 16.72
CA LYS A 278 0.69 -10.63 16.64
C LYS A 278 0.81 -11.57 15.45
N PHE A 279 1.87 -11.39 14.68
CA PHE A 279 2.10 -12.13 13.45
C PHE A 279 3.47 -12.82 13.48
N ASP A 280 3.53 -14.07 13.07
CA ASP A 280 4.79 -14.79 12.89
C ASP A 280 5.27 -14.63 11.44
N PRO A 281 6.38 -13.90 11.22
CA PRO A 281 6.91 -13.67 9.88
C PRO A 281 7.36 -14.93 9.14
N GLN A 282 7.65 -16.02 9.84
CA GLN A 282 8.16 -17.26 9.23
C GLN A 282 7.01 -18.14 8.72
N SER A 283 5.99 -18.35 9.55
CA SER A 283 4.83 -19.14 9.16
C SER A 283 3.79 -18.34 8.37
N GLU A 284 3.90 -17.01 8.35
CA GLU A 284 2.92 -16.08 7.79
C GLU A 284 1.52 -16.29 8.37
N LYS A 285 1.45 -16.48 9.70
CA LYS A 285 0.20 -16.68 10.47
C LYS A 285 0.14 -15.80 11.70
N PHE A 286 -1.08 -15.58 12.18
CA PHE A 286 -1.28 -14.88 13.44
C PHE A 286 -1.00 -15.80 14.63
N VAL A 287 -0.34 -15.27 15.65
CA VAL A 287 0.05 -16.04 16.83
C VAL A 287 -1.14 -16.21 17.77
N GLY A 288 -1.69 -17.42 17.81
CA GLY A 288 -2.79 -17.76 18.71
C GLY A 288 -4.11 -17.06 18.41
N ASP A 289 -4.36 -16.63 17.16
CA ASP A 289 -5.53 -15.87 16.73
C ASP A 289 -6.19 -16.48 15.50
N ALA A 290 -7.04 -17.47 15.71
CA ALA A 290 -7.73 -18.19 14.64
C ALA A 290 -8.73 -17.32 13.85
N GLU A 291 -9.32 -16.29 14.48
CA GLU A 291 -10.21 -15.35 13.80
C GLU A 291 -9.43 -14.47 12.82
N ALA A 292 -8.28 -13.96 13.23
CA ALA A 292 -7.40 -13.21 12.33
C ALA A 292 -6.83 -14.10 11.22
N ASP A 293 -6.44 -15.35 11.52
CA ASP A 293 -5.96 -16.31 10.52
C ASP A 293 -7.01 -16.62 9.45
N ALA A 294 -8.29 -16.71 9.83
CA ALA A 294 -9.37 -16.93 8.86
C ALA A 294 -9.51 -15.79 7.83
N LEU A 295 -9.02 -14.58 8.15
CA LEU A 295 -9.02 -13.43 7.25
C LEU A 295 -7.80 -13.36 6.31
N LEU A 296 -6.81 -14.25 6.46
CA LEU A 296 -5.68 -14.37 5.52
C LEU A 296 -6.10 -14.97 4.16
N THR A 297 -7.24 -15.62 4.14
CA THR A 297 -7.85 -16.19 2.94
C THR A 297 -9.30 -15.75 2.80
N ARG A 298 -9.94 -16.15 1.75
CA ARG A 298 -11.38 -16.00 1.54
C ARG A 298 -11.98 -17.35 1.14
N PRO A 299 -13.30 -17.57 1.30
CA PRO A 299 -13.97 -18.71 0.68
C PRO A 299 -13.74 -18.68 -0.82
N GLU A 300 -13.23 -19.78 -1.37
CA GLU A 300 -12.90 -19.90 -2.79
C GLU A 300 -14.08 -20.50 -3.54
N ARG A 301 -14.34 -20.00 -4.76
CA ARG A 301 -15.36 -20.57 -5.64
C ARG A 301 -14.77 -21.70 -6.49
N GLU A 302 -15.61 -22.64 -6.84
CA GLU A 302 -15.28 -23.68 -7.82
C GLU A 302 -14.73 -23.05 -9.12
N GLY A 303 -13.64 -23.60 -9.63
CA GLY A 303 -12.92 -23.07 -10.80
C GLY A 303 -11.91 -21.95 -10.51
N PHE A 304 -11.88 -21.39 -9.28
CA PHE A 304 -10.97 -20.33 -8.87
C PHE A 304 -10.16 -20.67 -7.60
N VAL A 305 -10.08 -21.94 -7.27
CA VAL A 305 -9.35 -22.41 -6.08
C VAL A 305 -7.85 -22.23 -6.25
N VAL A 306 -7.21 -21.58 -5.29
CA VAL A 306 -5.75 -21.42 -5.26
C VAL A 306 -5.12 -22.76 -4.87
N PRO A 307 -4.22 -23.35 -5.68
CA PRO A 307 -3.61 -24.63 -5.36
C PRO A 307 -2.86 -24.58 -4.01
N THR A 308 -3.06 -25.59 -3.17
CA THR A 308 -2.31 -25.75 -1.91
C THR A 308 -0.83 -26.03 -2.17
N ALA A 309 -0.52 -26.73 -3.25
CA ALA A 309 0.82 -26.95 -3.76
C ALA A 309 0.97 -26.32 -5.14
N VAL A 310 2.03 -25.56 -5.32
CA VAL A 310 2.39 -24.96 -6.60
C VAL A 310 3.33 -25.88 -7.38
#